data_436af54eb62269b1b6007f9bd006ea5a
#
_entry.id   436af54eb62269b1b6007f9bd006ea5a
#
_cell.length_a   1.000
_cell.length_b   1.000
_cell.length_c   1.000
_cell.angle_alpha   90.00
_cell.angle_beta   90.00
_cell.angle_gamma   90.00
#
_symmetry.space_group_name_H-M   'P 1'
#
loop_
_entity.id
_entity.type
_entity.pdbx_description
1 polymer ?
#
loop_
_entity_poly.entity_id
_entity_poly.type
_entity_poly.pdbx_seq_one_letter_code
_entity_poly.pdbx_strand_id
1 'polypeptide(L)'
;MLDYRQDSPKILIDFLSYHETIKAHSLKTVDEYYLDLRNFLRYIRQLREPDLRSLPLDQIDIRGVDLAFIETITLTDVYSYMSYLSRERQLHHNSRRSGKGLSASSRARKIATLRSFFNYLVKTHQLKENPIKDIDSPKLKKTLPKYLTLDESVHLLNALDSKHRERDYCILMLFLNCGLRISELIGINCGDIHGDALRVFGK
;
A
#
# COMPACT_ATOMS: atom_id res chain seq x y z
N MET A 1 -0.43 10.01 9.79
CA MET A 1 -0.12 8.80 10.57
C MET A 1 -1.41 8.30 11.18
N LEU A 2 -1.78 7.05 10.92
CA LEU A 2 -2.97 6.46 11.52
C LEU A 2 -2.66 6.05 12.97
N ASP A 3 -3.55 6.38 13.90
CA ASP A 3 -3.44 5.87 15.27
C ASP A 3 -4.03 4.46 15.33
N TYR A 4 -3.19 3.47 14.99
CA TYR A 4 -3.60 2.07 14.96
C TYR A 4 -3.62 1.42 16.37
N ARG A 5 -3.12 2.10 17.41
CA ARG A 5 -2.96 1.51 18.74
C ARG A 5 -4.29 1.32 19.47
N GLN A 6 -5.25 2.22 19.23
CA GLN A 6 -6.55 2.17 19.89
C GLN A 6 -7.50 1.14 19.25
N ASP A 7 -7.37 0.91 17.94
CA ASP A 7 -8.31 0.10 17.15
C ASP A 7 -7.74 -1.27 16.71
N SER A 8 -6.59 -1.67 17.27
CA SER A 8 -5.91 -2.90 16.86
C SER A 8 -5.69 -3.88 18.00
N PRO A 9 -5.71 -5.18 17.70
CA PRO A 9 -5.29 -6.20 18.65
C PRO A 9 -3.77 -6.11 18.89
N LYS A 10 -3.33 -6.53 20.07
CA LYS A 10 -1.92 -6.48 20.48
C LYS A 10 -0.98 -7.14 19.46
N ILE A 11 -1.36 -8.29 18.92
CA ILE A 11 -0.58 -9.04 17.93
C ILE A 11 -0.27 -8.20 16.66
N LEU A 12 -1.21 -7.36 16.25
CA LEU A 12 -1.03 -6.45 15.12
C LEU A 12 -0.15 -5.25 15.50
N ILE A 13 -0.35 -4.69 16.69
CA ILE A 13 0.49 -3.58 17.22
C ILE A 13 1.95 -4.02 17.30
N ASP A 14 2.23 -5.20 17.83
CA ASP A 14 3.59 -5.74 17.97
C ASP A 14 4.26 -5.94 16.59
N PHE A 15 3.52 -6.44 15.59
CA PHE A 15 3.99 -6.55 14.21
C PHE A 15 4.33 -5.18 13.59
N LEU A 16 3.44 -4.20 13.73
CA LEU A 16 3.64 -2.86 13.17
C LEU A 16 4.82 -2.15 13.84
N SER A 17 4.92 -2.25 15.18
CA SER A 17 6.04 -1.71 15.94
C SER A 17 7.38 -2.35 15.53
N TYR A 18 7.40 -3.66 15.27
CA TYR A 18 8.60 -4.34 14.75
C TYR A 18 9.02 -3.76 13.39
N HIS A 19 8.07 -3.52 12.50
CA HIS A 19 8.37 -2.95 11.19
C HIS A 19 8.81 -1.49 11.26
N GLU A 20 8.25 -0.72 12.18
CA GLU A 20 8.62 0.68 12.42
C GLU A 20 10.01 0.80 13.04
N THR A 21 10.25 0.07 14.15
CA THR A 21 11.44 0.29 15.00
C THR A 21 12.63 -0.58 14.60
N ILE A 22 12.40 -1.86 14.25
CA ILE A 22 13.49 -2.81 13.96
C ILE A 22 13.80 -2.85 12.46
N LYS A 23 12.77 -2.79 11.61
CA LYS A 23 12.96 -2.79 10.16
C LYS A 23 13.14 -1.41 9.57
N ALA A 24 12.95 -0.36 10.36
CA ALA A 24 13.06 1.04 9.96
C ALA A 24 12.24 1.37 8.68
N HIS A 25 11.09 0.73 8.53
CA HIS A 25 10.19 1.03 7.42
C HIS A 25 9.59 2.43 7.59
N SER A 26 9.33 3.11 6.49
CA SER A 26 8.66 4.42 6.53
C SER A 26 7.27 4.29 7.16
N LEU A 27 6.83 5.34 7.86
CA LEU A 27 5.49 5.42 8.46
C LEU A 27 4.39 5.10 7.45
N LYS A 28 4.55 5.55 6.20
CA LYS A 28 3.60 5.23 5.13
C LYS A 28 3.53 3.71 4.85
N THR A 29 4.64 2.99 4.91
CA THR A 29 4.67 1.53 4.75
C THR A 29 3.96 0.84 5.90
N VAL A 30 4.16 1.32 7.12
CA VAL A 30 3.50 0.80 8.32
C VAL A 30 1.98 1.05 8.27
N ASP A 31 1.56 2.26 7.87
CA ASP A 31 0.14 2.59 7.65
C ASP A 31 -0.51 1.66 6.60
N GLU A 32 0.19 1.37 5.49
CA GLU A 32 -0.31 0.44 4.47
C GLU A 32 -0.42 -1.00 4.99
N TYR A 33 0.54 -1.47 5.79
CA TYR A 33 0.46 -2.78 6.45
C TYR A 33 -0.73 -2.85 7.40
N TYR A 34 -0.93 -1.81 8.21
CA TYR A 34 -2.09 -1.72 9.08
C TYR A 34 -3.41 -1.82 8.31
N LEU A 35 -3.58 -1.01 7.26
CA LEU A 35 -4.81 -1.01 6.46
C LEU A 35 -5.07 -2.35 5.79
N ASP A 36 -4.03 -3.02 5.30
CA ASP A 36 -4.18 -4.32 4.66
C ASP A 36 -4.57 -5.40 5.65
N LEU A 37 -3.90 -5.48 6.80
CA LEU A 37 -4.17 -6.48 7.84
C LEU A 37 -5.51 -6.24 8.53
N ARG A 38 -5.85 -4.98 8.84
CA ARG A 38 -7.15 -4.62 9.37
C ARG A 38 -8.29 -5.12 8.48
N ASN A 39 -8.19 -4.83 7.18
CA ASN A 39 -9.21 -5.26 6.23
C ASN A 39 -9.28 -6.79 6.09
N PHE A 40 -8.16 -7.48 6.15
CA PHE A 40 -8.11 -8.93 6.15
C PHE A 40 -8.78 -9.52 7.39
N LEU A 41 -8.40 -9.07 8.58
CA LEU A 41 -8.96 -9.57 9.84
C LEU A 41 -10.47 -9.29 9.95
N ARG A 42 -10.93 -8.13 9.50
CA ARG A 42 -12.36 -7.81 9.40
C ARG A 42 -13.11 -8.79 8.50
N TYR A 43 -12.54 -9.10 7.33
CA TYR A 43 -13.13 -10.05 6.41
C TYR A 43 -13.22 -11.46 7.01
N ILE A 44 -12.16 -11.94 7.67
CA ILE A 44 -12.16 -13.27 8.30
C ILE A 44 -13.18 -13.33 9.44
N ARG A 45 -13.28 -12.27 10.27
CA ARG A 45 -14.32 -12.19 11.30
C ARG A 45 -15.73 -12.24 10.71
N GLN A 46 -15.99 -11.43 9.68
CA GLN A 46 -17.28 -11.42 8.99
C GLN A 46 -17.63 -12.79 8.39
N LEU A 47 -16.64 -13.50 7.84
CA LEU A 47 -16.84 -14.84 7.28
C LEU A 47 -17.25 -15.87 8.33
N ARG A 48 -16.71 -15.78 9.55
CA ARG A 48 -16.84 -16.77 10.60
C ARG A 48 -17.93 -16.47 11.63
N GLU A 49 -18.17 -15.20 11.93
CA GLU A 49 -19.12 -14.76 12.94
C GLU A 49 -20.45 -14.40 12.28
N PRO A 50 -21.52 -15.20 12.49
CA PRO A 50 -22.81 -14.98 11.84
C PRO A 50 -23.40 -13.60 12.09
N ASP A 51 -23.22 -13.08 13.31
CA ASP A 51 -23.75 -11.77 13.74
C ASP A 51 -23.09 -10.59 13.00
N LEU A 52 -21.90 -10.79 12.46
CA LEU A 52 -21.18 -9.77 11.71
C LEU A 52 -21.47 -9.75 10.20
N ARG A 53 -22.18 -10.76 9.68
CA ARG A 53 -22.41 -10.91 8.23
C ARG A 53 -23.21 -9.76 7.62
N SER A 54 -24.09 -9.15 8.37
CA SER A 54 -24.91 -8.01 7.93
C SER A 54 -24.22 -6.66 8.05
N LEU A 55 -23.12 -6.59 8.81
CA LEU A 55 -22.40 -5.33 9.04
C LEU A 55 -21.50 -4.98 7.87
N PRO A 56 -21.40 -3.69 7.52
CA PRO A 56 -20.34 -3.21 6.63
C PRO A 56 -18.95 -3.56 7.17
N LEU A 57 -18.03 -3.93 6.28
CA LEU A 57 -16.69 -4.39 6.66
C LEU A 57 -15.90 -3.35 7.49
N ASP A 58 -16.12 -2.07 7.26
CA ASP A 58 -15.47 -0.97 7.97
C ASP A 58 -15.96 -0.78 9.41
N GLN A 59 -17.12 -1.32 9.76
CA GLN A 59 -17.69 -1.28 11.11
C GLN A 59 -17.27 -2.48 11.98
N ILE A 60 -16.63 -3.48 11.41
CA ILE A 60 -16.21 -4.68 12.16
C ILE A 60 -15.00 -4.35 13.02
N ASP A 61 -15.17 -4.52 14.34
CA ASP A 61 -14.06 -4.37 15.30
C ASP A 61 -13.09 -5.54 15.20
N ILE A 62 -11.79 -5.28 15.34
CA ILE A 62 -10.75 -6.30 15.33
C ILE A 62 -9.97 -6.40 16.65
N ARG A 63 -10.28 -5.57 17.64
CA ARG A 63 -9.52 -5.51 18.91
C ARG A 63 -9.49 -6.84 19.66
N GLY A 64 -10.55 -7.62 19.55
CA GLY A 64 -10.66 -8.95 20.17
C GLY A 64 -9.95 -10.08 19.42
N VAL A 65 -9.25 -9.80 18.33
CA VAL A 65 -8.49 -10.83 17.60
C VAL A 65 -7.24 -11.19 18.40
N ASP A 66 -7.11 -12.42 18.77
CA ASP A 66 -5.98 -13.00 19.52
C ASP A 66 -5.19 -14.03 18.69
N LEU A 67 -4.18 -14.61 19.29
CA LEU A 67 -3.36 -15.63 18.63
C LEU A 67 -4.20 -16.88 18.30
N ALA A 68 -5.10 -17.29 19.19
CA ALA A 68 -5.96 -18.44 18.96
C ALA A 68 -6.84 -18.27 17.72
N PHE A 69 -7.39 -17.05 17.52
CA PHE A 69 -8.09 -16.71 16.26
C PHE A 69 -7.17 -16.79 15.05
N ILE A 70 -5.95 -16.25 15.14
CA ILE A 70 -4.97 -16.26 14.02
C ILE A 70 -4.58 -17.69 13.65
N GLU A 71 -4.38 -18.58 14.62
CA GLU A 71 -4.04 -20.00 14.39
C GLU A 71 -5.12 -20.76 13.59
N THR A 72 -6.36 -20.32 13.66
CA THR A 72 -7.45 -20.93 12.87
C THR A 72 -7.46 -20.51 11.40
N ILE A 73 -6.68 -19.51 10.99
CA ILE A 73 -6.66 -19.02 9.61
C ILE A 73 -5.97 -20.02 8.70
N THR A 74 -6.64 -20.37 7.62
CA THR A 74 -6.17 -21.34 6.64
C THR A 74 -5.82 -20.68 5.30
N LEU A 75 -5.13 -21.42 4.45
CA LEU A 75 -4.88 -21.00 3.05
C LEU A 75 -6.20 -20.77 2.29
N THR A 76 -7.23 -21.58 2.56
CA THR A 76 -8.57 -21.42 1.96
C THR A 76 -9.22 -20.09 2.32
N ASP A 77 -9.07 -19.62 3.55
CA ASP A 77 -9.57 -18.31 3.97
C ASP A 77 -8.91 -17.18 3.17
N VAL A 78 -7.60 -17.30 2.92
CA VAL A 78 -6.89 -16.30 2.12
C VAL A 78 -7.32 -16.34 0.65
N TYR A 79 -7.59 -17.52 0.08
CA TYR A 79 -8.17 -17.62 -1.26
C TYR A 79 -9.56 -16.98 -1.34
N SER A 80 -10.40 -17.19 -0.33
CA SER A 80 -11.73 -16.56 -0.22
C SER A 80 -11.60 -15.04 -0.15
N TYR A 81 -10.67 -14.53 0.65
CA TYR A 81 -10.38 -13.10 0.71
C TYR A 81 -9.88 -12.54 -0.63
N MET A 82 -9.00 -13.25 -1.34
CA MET A 82 -8.53 -12.83 -2.66
C MET A 82 -9.65 -12.83 -3.70
N SER A 83 -10.59 -13.77 -3.63
CA SER A 83 -11.79 -13.80 -4.48
C SER A 83 -12.67 -12.58 -4.21
N TYR A 84 -12.96 -12.29 -2.94
CA TYR A 84 -13.67 -11.08 -2.52
C TYR A 84 -13.00 -9.81 -3.06
N LEU A 85 -11.69 -9.66 -2.86
CA LEU A 85 -10.94 -8.51 -3.35
C LEU A 85 -10.98 -8.38 -4.88
N SER A 86 -11.10 -9.50 -5.59
CA SER A 86 -11.10 -9.52 -7.05
C SER A 86 -12.45 -9.14 -7.67
N ARG A 87 -13.55 -9.48 -7.01
CA ARG A 87 -14.88 -9.46 -7.62
C ARG A 87 -15.87 -8.53 -6.92
N GLU A 88 -15.80 -8.41 -5.60
CA GLU A 88 -16.87 -7.83 -4.80
C GLU A 88 -16.49 -6.50 -4.17
N ARG A 89 -15.21 -6.34 -3.80
CA ARG A 89 -14.78 -5.12 -3.12
C ARG A 89 -15.05 -3.89 -3.96
N GLN A 90 -15.80 -2.96 -3.41
CA GLN A 90 -16.03 -1.65 -4.02
C GLN A 90 -14.71 -0.85 -4.07
N LEU A 91 -14.48 -0.17 -5.18
CA LEU A 91 -13.35 0.75 -5.32
C LEU A 91 -13.70 2.07 -4.63
N HIS A 92 -12.68 2.75 -4.09
CA HIS A 92 -12.88 4.07 -3.53
C HIS A 92 -13.38 5.03 -4.60
N HIS A 93 -14.22 6.00 -4.21
CA HIS A 93 -14.85 7.00 -5.10
C HIS A 93 -13.82 7.74 -5.98
N ASN A 94 -12.59 7.95 -5.48
CA ASN A 94 -11.50 8.60 -6.21
C ASN A 94 -10.63 7.63 -7.05
N SER A 95 -11.05 6.38 -7.22
CA SER A 95 -10.31 5.44 -8.06
C SER A 95 -10.45 5.81 -9.53
N ARG A 96 -9.35 5.77 -10.29
CA ARG A 96 -9.36 5.92 -11.76
C ARG A 96 -10.14 4.83 -12.49
N ARG A 97 -10.56 3.78 -11.79
CA ARG A 97 -11.41 2.71 -12.29
C ARG A 97 -12.76 2.80 -11.62
N SER A 98 -13.82 2.84 -12.39
CA SER A 98 -15.18 2.62 -11.91
C SER A 98 -15.45 1.12 -11.82
N GLY A 99 -16.20 0.67 -10.80
CA GLY A 99 -16.62 -0.71 -10.67
C GLY A 99 -16.12 -1.42 -9.41
N LYS A 100 -16.15 -2.74 -9.47
CA LYS A 100 -15.75 -3.62 -8.36
C LYS A 100 -14.45 -4.34 -8.69
N GLY A 101 -13.72 -4.71 -7.65
CA GLY A 101 -12.54 -5.55 -7.73
C GLY A 101 -11.21 -4.81 -7.89
N LEU A 102 -10.22 -5.24 -7.11
CA LEU A 102 -8.86 -4.71 -7.12
C LEU A 102 -8.04 -5.28 -8.30
N SER A 103 -7.07 -4.50 -8.77
CA SER A 103 -6.09 -4.96 -9.77
C SER A 103 -5.23 -6.12 -9.25
N ALA A 104 -4.64 -6.88 -10.17
CA ALA A 104 -3.71 -7.96 -9.81
C ALA A 104 -2.52 -7.44 -8.99
N SER A 105 -1.97 -6.27 -9.32
CA SER A 105 -0.88 -5.64 -8.57
C SER A 105 -1.28 -5.27 -7.14
N SER A 106 -2.48 -4.70 -6.96
CA SER A 106 -3.00 -4.38 -5.62
C SER A 106 -3.20 -5.65 -4.77
N ARG A 107 -3.71 -6.72 -5.37
CA ARG A 107 -3.87 -8.01 -4.68
C ARG A 107 -2.53 -8.65 -4.35
N ALA A 108 -1.54 -8.60 -5.25
CA ALA A 108 -0.19 -9.10 -5.00
C ALA A 108 0.47 -8.38 -3.81
N ARG A 109 0.31 -7.04 -3.72
CA ARG A 109 0.79 -6.27 -2.57
C ARG A 109 0.17 -6.74 -1.25
N LYS A 110 -1.15 -6.98 -1.24
CA LYS A 110 -1.84 -7.48 -0.04
C LYS A 110 -1.37 -8.88 0.37
N ILE A 111 -1.13 -9.78 -0.58
CA ILE A 111 -0.51 -11.08 -0.30
C ILE A 111 0.88 -10.90 0.32
N ALA A 112 1.69 -9.96 -0.17
CA ALA A 112 3.00 -9.69 0.40
C ALA A 112 2.91 -9.20 1.86
N THR A 113 1.93 -8.35 2.17
CA THR A 113 1.64 -7.93 3.55
C THR A 113 1.26 -9.12 4.44
N LEU A 114 0.35 -9.99 3.98
CA LEU A 114 -0.05 -11.19 4.73
C LEU A 114 1.14 -12.12 4.96
N ARG A 115 1.97 -12.37 3.94
CA ARG A 115 3.20 -13.17 4.10
C ARG A 115 4.14 -12.56 5.13
N SER A 116 4.33 -11.24 5.10
CA SER A 116 5.17 -10.55 6.08
C SER A 116 4.66 -10.75 7.50
N PHE A 117 3.35 -10.65 7.70
CA PHE A 117 2.71 -10.84 9.00
C PHE A 117 2.87 -12.27 9.52
N PHE A 118 2.49 -13.28 8.74
CA PHE A 118 2.62 -14.68 9.17
C PHE A 118 4.08 -15.11 9.34
N ASN A 119 5.01 -14.64 8.51
CA ASN A 119 6.45 -14.87 8.70
C ASN A 119 6.97 -14.23 9.99
N TYR A 120 6.47 -13.05 10.37
CA TYR A 120 6.80 -12.43 11.64
C TYR A 120 6.34 -13.30 12.82
N LEU A 121 5.10 -13.82 12.77
CA LEU A 121 4.57 -14.68 13.83
C LEU A 121 5.36 -15.99 13.97
N VAL A 122 5.80 -16.59 12.87
CA VAL A 122 6.68 -17.77 12.90
C VAL A 122 8.06 -17.40 13.46
N LYS A 123 8.64 -16.29 13.02
CA LYS A 123 9.94 -15.81 13.50
C LYS A 123 9.94 -15.51 15.01
N THR A 124 8.83 -15.04 15.54
CA THR A 124 8.67 -14.75 16.98
C THR A 124 8.15 -15.95 17.78
N HIS A 125 8.15 -17.14 17.18
CA HIS A 125 7.70 -18.39 17.80
C HIS A 125 6.24 -18.37 18.29
N GLN A 126 5.41 -17.48 17.77
CA GLN A 126 3.97 -17.43 18.05
C GLN A 126 3.20 -18.47 17.21
N LEU A 127 3.65 -18.72 15.98
CA LEU A 127 3.14 -19.79 15.14
C LEU A 127 4.23 -20.83 14.85
N LYS A 128 3.84 -22.09 14.71
CA LYS A 128 4.76 -23.18 14.32
C LYS A 128 5.17 -23.09 12.85
N GLU A 129 4.20 -22.77 11.98
CA GLU A 129 4.43 -22.63 10.54
C GLU A 129 3.55 -21.53 9.95
N ASN A 130 3.94 -21.04 8.77
CA ASN A 130 3.18 -20.05 8.04
C ASN A 130 2.06 -20.75 7.24
N PRO A 131 0.77 -20.52 7.55
CA PRO A 131 -0.35 -21.18 6.88
C PRO A 131 -0.48 -20.81 5.39
N ILE A 132 0.18 -19.75 4.95
CA ILE A 132 0.12 -19.24 3.58
C ILE A 132 1.48 -19.28 2.86
N LYS A 133 2.42 -20.13 3.33
CA LYS A 133 3.75 -20.24 2.72
C LYS A 133 3.69 -20.53 1.21
N ASP A 134 2.73 -21.37 0.82
CA ASP A 134 2.58 -21.87 -0.55
C ASP A 134 1.62 -21.03 -1.42
N ILE A 135 1.15 -19.87 -0.92
CA ILE A 135 0.24 -19.03 -1.73
C ILE A 135 0.99 -18.41 -2.93
N ASP A 136 0.44 -18.56 -4.11
CA ASP A 136 0.94 -17.90 -5.30
C ASP A 136 0.54 -16.43 -5.36
N SER A 137 1.47 -15.59 -5.84
CA SER A 137 1.12 -14.21 -6.16
C SER A 137 0.42 -14.13 -7.52
N PRO A 138 -0.60 -13.27 -7.67
CA PRO A 138 -1.22 -13.04 -8.96
C PRO A 138 -0.20 -12.71 -10.05
N LYS A 139 -0.31 -13.32 -11.21
CA LYS A 139 0.56 -13.00 -12.37
C LYS A 139 0.33 -11.56 -12.78
N LEU A 140 1.39 -10.77 -12.79
CA LEU A 140 1.37 -9.38 -13.21
C LEU A 140 1.68 -9.30 -14.70
N LYS A 141 0.82 -8.61 -15.46
CA LYS A 141 1.17 -8.24 -16.84
C LYS A 141 2.27 -7.18 -16.79
N LYS A 142 3.43 -7.50 -17.33
CA LYS A 142 4.48 -6.49 -17.55
C LYS A 142 4.00 -5.56 -18.66
N THR A 143 3.71 -4.33 -18.32
CA THR A 143 3.44 -3.26 -19.31
C THR A 143 4.69 -2.40 -19.43
N LEU A 144 5.06 -2.05 -20.64
CA LEU A 144 6.11 -1.07 -20.84
C LEU A 144 5.66 0.28 -20.25
N PRO A 145 6.57 1.01 -19.61
CA PRO A 145 6.28 2.37 -19.17
C PRO A 145 5.83 3.23 -20.35
N LYS A 146 4.80 4.04 -20.16
CA LYS A 146 4.45 5.10 -21.11
C LYS A 146 5.40 6.27 -20.85
N TYR A 147 6.06 6.73 -21.89
CA TYR A 147 6.93 7.90 -21.88
C TYR A 147 6.44 8.93 -22.90
N LEU A 148 6.81 10.18 -22.71
CA LEU A 148 6.60 11.22 -23.69
C LEU A 148 7.74 11.19 -24.71
N THR A 149 7.41 11.35 -25.98
CA THR A 149 8.41 11.63 -27.02
C THR A 149 8.98 13.04 -26.83
N LEU A 150 10.04 13.36 -27.55
CA LEU A 150 10.61 14.72 -27.53
C LEU A 150 9.58 15.76 -27.97
N ASP A 151 8.86 15.50 -29.06
CA ASP A 151 7.85 16.42 -29.59
C ASP A 151 6.69 16.61 -28.61
N GLU A 152 6.20 15.54 -27.98
CA GLU A 152 5.17 15.60 -26.94
C GLU A 152 5.66 16.39 -25.72
N SER A 153 6.93 16.27 -25.34
CA SER A 153 7.51 17.00 -24.22
C SER A 153 7.61 18.50 -24.52
N VAL A 154 8.03 18.86 -25.75
CA VAL A 154 8.07 20.26 -26.22
C VAL A 154 6.67 20.84 -26.30
N HIS A 155 5.70 20.09 -26.83
CA HIS A 155 4.30 20.52 -26.88
C HIS A 155 3.73 20.75 -25.48
N LEU A 156 4.02 19.86 -24.53
CA LEU A 156 3.60 20.01 -23.13
C LEU A 156 4.13 21.31 -22.51
N LEU A 157 5.42 21.62 -22.72
CA LEU A 157 6.02 22.85 -22.20
C LEU A 157 5.41 24.11 -22.82
N ASN A 158 5.12 24.08 -24.14
CA ASN A 158 4.53 25.21 -24.87
C ASN A 158 3.05 25.43 -24.53
N ALA A 159 2.33 24.37 -24.15
CA ALA A 159 0.93 24.43 -23.78
C ALA A 159 0.67 24.94 -22.36
N LEU A 160 1.73 25.31 -21.63
CA LEU A 160 1.58 25.87 -20.29
C LEU A 160 0.90 27.23 -20.33
N ASP A 161 -0.33 27.26 -19.80
CA ASP A 161 -1.14 28.46 -19.56
C ASP A 161 -1.61 28.47 -18.13
N SER A 162 -0.77 28.94 -17.21
CA SER A 162 -1.08 29.01 -15.78
C SER A 162 -0.68 30.36 -15.19
N LYS A 163 -1.33 30.75 -14.10
CA LYS A 163 -0.99 31.95 -13.31
C LYS A 163 0.49 31.96 -12.88
N HIS A 164 1.11 30.79 -12.75
CA HIS A 164 2.50 30.62 -12.29
C HIS A 164 3.34 29.88 -13.35
N ARG A 165 3.27 30.34 -14.58
CA ARG A 165 3.88 29.71 -15.76
C ARG A 165 5.36 29.40 -15.58
N GLU A 166 6.14 30.30 -15.03
CA GLU A 166 7.60 30.12 -14.82
C GLU A 166 7.89 28.98 -13.84
N ARG A 167 7.17 28.94 -12.72
CA ARG A 167 7.29 27.85 -11.74
C ARG A 167 6.91 26.51 -12.37
N ASP A 168 5.78 26.45 -13.07
CA ASP A 168 5.25 25.23 -13.64
C ASP A 168 6.15 24.74 -14.79
N TYR A 169 6.74 25.66 -15.57
CA TYR A 169 7.73 25.36 -16.57
C TYR A 169 8.99 24.76 -15.93
N CYS A 170 9.53 25.37 -14.88
CA CYS A 170 10.68 24.84 -14.16
C CYS A 170 10.41 23.43 -13.59
N ILE A 171 9.24 23.19 -13.01
CA ILE A 171 8.82 21.88 -12.50
C ILE A 171 8.84 20.84 -13.62
N LEU A 172 8.22 21.14 -14.77
CA LEU A 172 8.19 20.21 -15.90
C LEU A 172 9.58 19.97 -16.49
N MET A 173 10.40 21.00 -16.60
CA MET A 173 11.78 20.87 -17.07
C MET A 173 12.60 19.95 -16.16
N LEU A 174 12.48 20.08 -14.85
CA LEU A 174 13.16 19.19 -13.90
C LEU A 174 12.67 17.74 -14.01
N PHE A 175 11.37 17.52 -14.22
CA PHE A 175 10.86 16.16 -14.46
C PHE A 175 11.36 15.55 -15.76
N LEU A 176 11.34 16.31 -16.85
CA LEU A 176 11.71 15.82 -18.18
C LEU A 176 13.22 15.56 -18.31
N ASN A 177 14.06 16.44 -17.76
CA ASN A 177 15.52 16.35 -17.93
C ASN A 177 16.22 15.57 -16.81
N CYS A 178 15.73 15.70 -15.55
CA CYS A 178 16.39 15.08 -14.40
C CYS A 178 15.69 13.79 -13.93
N GLY A 179 14.49 13.51 -14.42
CA GLY A 179 13.73 12.31 -14.04
C GLY A 179 13.39 12.24 -12.54
N LEU A 180 13.23 13.39 -11.89
CA LEU A 180 12.96 13.48 -10.46
C LEU A 180 11.64 12.81 -10.08
N ARG A 181 11.61 12.22 -8.88
CA ARG A 181 10.33 11.85 -8.27
C ARG A 181 9.65 13.08 -7.68
N ILE A 182 8.32 13.05 -7.59
CA ILE A 182 7.54 14.16 -6.98
C ILE A 182 8.06 14.50 -5.57
N SER A 183 8.39 13.51 -4.76
CA SER A 183 8.92 13.71 -3.40
C SER A 183 10.31 14.38 -3.39
N GLU A 184 11.14 14.10 -4.38
CA GLU A 184 12.45 14.69 -4.54
C GLU A 184 12.31 16.16 -4.96
N LEU A 185 11.42 16.45 -5.93
CA LEU A 185 11.15 17.81 -6.37
C LEU A 185 10.61 18.69 -5.23
N ILE A 186 9.62 18.18 -4.45
CA ILE A 186 9.03 18.93 -3.33
C ILE A 186 10.06 19.21 -2.21
N GLY A 187 11.07 18.34 -2.09
CA GLY A 187 12.14 18.47 -1.09
C GLY A 187 13.25 19.45 -1.46
N ILE A 188 13.26 20.01 -2.68
CA ILE A 188 14.30 20.96 -3.12
C ILE A 188 14.17 22.29 -2.37
N ASN A 189 15.30 22.78 -1.85
CA ASN A 189 15.44 24.09 -1.24
C ASN A 189 16.40 24.96 -2.03
N CYS A 190 16.34 26.27 -1.86
CA CYS A 190 17.27 27.19 -2.54
C CYS A 190 18.74 26.88 -2.25
N GLY A 191 19.05 26.36 -1.07
CA GLY A 191 20.40 25.94 -0.69
C GLY A 191 20.92 24.69 -1.37
N ASP A 192 20.07 23.96 -2.13
CA ASP A 192 20.46 22.77 -2.88
C ASP A 192 20.95 23.10 -4.29
N ILE A 193 20.92 24.38 -4.69
CA ILE A 193 21.38 24.88 -5.98
C ILE A 193 22.79 25.42 -5.84
N HIS A 194 23.76 24.80 -6.51
CA HIS A 194 25.18 25.17 -6.45
C HIS A 194 25.69 25.43 -7.88
N GLY A 195 25.64 26.68 -8.31
CA GLY A 195 26.02 27.06 -9.68
C GLY A 195 25.05 26.42 -10.69
N ASP A 196 25.56 25.53 -11.53
CA ASP A 196 24.83 24.77 -12.54
C ASP A 196 24.37 23.36 -12.06
N ALA A 197 24.65 23.02 -10.80
CA ALA A 197 24.33 21.74 -10.23
C ALA A 197 23.15 21.84 -9.23
N LEU A 198 22.26 20.86 -9.28
CA LEU A 198 21.15 20.66 -8.33
C LEU A 198 21.41 19.42 -7.48
N ARG A 199 21.51 19.60 -6.18
CA ARG A 199 21.61 18.49 -5.23
C ARG A 199 20.24 17.97 -4.87
N VAL A 200 20.02 16.66 -5.04
CA VAL A 200 18.74 16.01 -4.76
C VAL A 200 18.96 14.87 -3.79
N PHE A 201 18.14 14.83 -2.74
CA PHE A 201 18.17 13.75 -1.77
C PHE A 201 17.12 12.70 -2.14
N GLY A 202 17.58 11.51 -2.54
CA GLY A 202 16.76 10.32 -2.72
C GLY A 202 16.37 9.68 -1.38
N LYS A 203 15.54 8.62 -1.46
CA LYS A 203 15.22 7.81 -0.29
C LYS A 203 16.42 7.01 0.17
#